data_522901819776b5af5c7e99c94f937da4
#
_entry.id   522901819776b5af5c7e99c94f937da4
#
_cell.length_a   1.000
_cell.length_b   1.000
_cell.length_c   1.000
_cell.angle_alpha   90.00
_cell.angle_beta   90.00
_cell.angle_gamma   90.00
#
_symmetry.space_group_name_H-M   'P 1'
#
loop_
_entity.id
_entity.type
_entity.pdbx_description
1 polymer ?
#
loop_
_entity_poly.entity_id
_entity_poly.type
_entity_poly.pdbx_seq_one_letter_code
_entity_poly.pdbx_strand_id
1 'polypeptide(L)'
;MWGGYEVVTRVILNELLPEGAAIPANRGQLALLVWNNAGRPEPAAQPAFADVADADMAKAAQWCAEQGIMEAKSTDTFKPEGWTPKFNVIETWNKAFPKAA
;
A
#
# COMPACT_ATOMS: atom_id res chain seq x y z
N MET A 1 9.38 -14.64 20.85
CA MET A 1 8.95 -15.77 20.04
C MET A 1 8.61 -15.33 18.65
N TRP A 2 9.53 -15.58 17.76
CA TRP A 2 9.44 -15.11 16.38
C TRP A 2 8.28 -15.74 15.61
N GLY A 3 8.05 -17.03 15.83
CA GLY A 3 6.96 -17.73 15.14
C GLY A 3 5.59 -17.18 15.46
N GLY A 4 5.38 -16.69 16.68
CA GLY A 4 4.10 -16.11 17.08
C GLY A 4 3.76 -14.85 16.29
N TYR A 5 4.72 -13.96 16.11
CA TYR A 5 4.52 -12.73 15.32
C TYR A 5 4.14 -13.06 13.88
N GLU A 6 4.89 -13.95 13.23
CA GLU A 6 4.62 -14.32 11.83
C GLU A 6 3.24 -14.93 11.65
N VAL A 7 2.84 -15.83 12.55
CA VAL A 7 1.53 -16.47 12.46
C VAL A 7 0.41 -15.46 12.66
N VAL A 8 0.51 -14.60 13.67
CA VAL A 8 -0.53 -13.62 13.98
C VAL A 8 -0.69 -12.62 12.86
N THR A 9 0.41 -12.07 12.34
CA THR A 9 0.33 -11.08 11.25
C THR A 9 -0.23 -11.71 9.97
N ARG A 10 0.12 -12.97 9.68
CA ARG A 10 -0.39 -13.66 8.51
C ARG A 10 -1.90 -13.91 8.60
N VAL A 11 -2.39 -14.31 9.78
CA VAL A 11 -3.82 -14.51 10.00
C VAL A 11 -4.59 -13.21 9.82
N ILE A 12 -4.09 -12.12 10.41
CA ILE A 12 -4.72 -10.81 10.26
C ILE A 12 -4.77 -10.38 8.79
N LEU A 13 -3.68 -10.54 8.07
CA LEU A 13 -3.63 -10.17 6.65
C LEU A 13 -4.56 -11.02 5.80
N ASN A 14 -4.67 -12.32 6.08
CA ASN A 14 -5.59 -13.19 5.37
C ASN A 14 -7.05 -12.77 5.54
N GLU A 15 -7.39 -12.18 6.68
CA GLU A 15 -8.74 -11.67 6.93
C GLU A 15 -8.96 -10.27 6.35
N LEU A 16 -7.93 -9.43 6.37
CA LEU A 16 -8.04 -8.05 5.88
C LEU A 16 -8.01 -7.96 4.36
N LEU A 17 -7.10 -8.70 3.74
CA LEU A 17 -6.89 -8.59 2.30
C LEU A 17 -7.92 -9.42 1.53
N PRO A 18 -8.23 -9.04 0.29
CA PRO A 18 -9.14 -9.82 -0.54
C PRO A 18 -8.63 -11.24 -0.73
N GLU A 19 -9.57 -12.17 -0.87
CA GLU A 19 -9.23 -13.56 -1.11
C GLU A 19 -8.39 -13.71 -2.37
N GLY A 20 -7.29 -14.44 -2.26
CA GLY A 20 -6.38 -14.64 -3.37
C GLY A 20 -5.36 -13.54 -3.60
N ALA A 21 -5.43 -12.45 -2.84
CA ALA A 21 -4.45 -11.37 -2.97
C ALA A 21 -3.12 -11.76 -2.32
N ALA A 22 -2.03 -11.49 -3.04
CA ALA A 22 -0.70 -11.69 -2.47
C ALA A 22 -0.39 -10.60 -1.45
N ILE A 23 0.33 -10.98 -0.39
CA ILE A 23 0.78 -9.98 0.59
C ILE A 23 1.88 -9.14 -0.05
N PRO A 24 1.71 -7.80 -0.12
CA PRO A 24 2.71 -6.96 -0.76
C PRO A 24 4.03 -6.97 0.01
N ALA A 25 5.13 -7.08 -0.73
CA ALA A 25 6.47 -7.13 -0.13
C ALA A 25 7.15 -5.77 -0.14
N ASN A 26 6.68 -4.82 -0.95
CA ASN A 26 7.29 -3.50 -1.05
C ASN A 26 6.22 -2.41 -1.16
N ARG A 27 6.69 -1.18 -1.09
CA ARG A 27 5.80 -0.01 -1.07
C ARG A 27 4.97 0.14 -2.34
N GLY A 28 5.57 -0.14 -3.49
CA GLY A 28 4.88 -0.05 -4.77
C GLY A 28 3.74 -1.07 -4.88
N GLN A 29 4.01 -2.29 -4.48
CA GLN A 29 2.99 -3.35 -4.47
C GLN A 29 1.86 -3.02 -3.49
N LEU A 30 2.21 -2.46 -2.33
CA LEU A 30 1.21 -2.05 -1.34
C LEU A 30 0.32 -0.93 -1.89
N ALA A 31 0.91 0.07 -2.54
CA ALA A 31 0.15 1.15 -3.14
C ALA A 31 -0.80 0.62 -4.23
N LEU A 32 -0.31 -0.28 -5.08
CA LEU A 32 -1.13 -0.90 -6.12
C LEU A 32 -2.30 -1.69 -5.52
N LEU A 33 -2.04 -2.48 -4.50
CA LEU A 33 -3.06 -3.28 -3.85
C LEU A 33 -4.18 -2.39 -3.29
N VAL A 34 -3.81 -1.36 -2.56
CA VAL A 34 -4.77 -0.42 -1.98
C VAL A 34 -5.56 0.29 -3.09
N TRP A 35 -4.87 0.82 -4.07
CA TRP A 35 -5.47 1.57 -5.16
C TRP A 35 -6.44 0.72 -5.98
N ASN A 36 -6.05 -0.52 -6.31
CA ASN A 36 -6.91 -1.45 -7.04
C ASN A 36 -8.19 -1.75 -6.26
N ASN A 37 -8.09 -1.91 -4.94
CA ASN A 37 -9.24 -2.22 -4.11
C ASN A 37 -10.09 -1.00 -3.77
N ALA A 38 -9.56 0.19 -4.00
CA ALA A 38 -10.31 1.43 -3.86
C ALA A 38 -11.07 1.77 -5.15
N GLY A 39 -10.94 0.98 -6.19
CA GLY A 39 -11.63 1.19 -7.47
C GLY A 39 -10.81 1.98 -8.47
N ARG A 40 -9.49 2.04 -8.28
CA ARG A 40 -8.56 2.73 -9.18
C ARG A 40 -8.90 4.20 -9.37
N PRO A 41 -9.07 4.96 -8.27
CA PRO A 41 -9.42 6.38 -8.40
C PRO A 41 -8.31 7.19 -9.05
N GLU A 42 -8.69 8.17 -9.87
CA GLU A 42 -7.70 9.05 -10.49
C GLU A 42 -7.09 9.98 -9.44
N PRO A 43 -5.77 10.11 -9.37
CA PRO A 43 -5.17 11.09 -8.47
C PRO A 43 -5.51 12.51 -8.92
N ALA A 44 -5.55 13.44 -7.98
CA ALA A 44 -5.90 14.83 -8.26
C ALA A 44 -4.82 15.53 -9.09
N ALA A 45 -3.55 15.17 -8.88
CA ALA A 45 -2.42 15.72 -9.62
C ALA A 45 -1.78 14.66 -10.50
N GLN A 46 -1.00 15.09 -11.48
CA GLN A 46 -0.19 14.16 -12.29
C GLN A 46 0.81 13.44 -11.39
N PRO A 47 1.06 12.14 -11.66
CA PRO A 47 2.06 11.42 -10.87
C PRO A 47 3.42 12.08 -10.96
N ALA A 48 4.01 12.40 -9.81
CA ALA A 48 5.24 13.17 -9.70
C ALA A 48 6.46 12.32 -9.32
N PHE A 49 6.29 11.02 -9.09
CA PHE A 49 7.38 10.19 -8.59
C PHE A 49 8.23 9.65 -9.74
N ALA A 50 9.42 10.22 -9.88
CA ALA A 50 10.34 9.87 -10.96
C ALA A 50 10.87 8.44 -10.85
N ASP A 51 10.88 7.87 -9.65
CA ASP A 51 11.38 6.52 -9.41
C ASP A 51 10.33 5.43 -9.62
N VAL A 52 9.11 5.78 -10.04
CA VAL A 52 8.06 4.80 -10.33
C VAL A 52 7.84 4.76 -11.84
N ALA A 53 8.32 3.69 -12.48
CA ALA A 53 8.28 3.58 -13.94
C ALA A 53 6.93 3.06 -14.46
N ASP A 54 6.28 2.19 -13.71
CA ASP A 54 4.99 1.61 -14.12
C ASP A 54 3.88 2.65 -14.00
N ALA A 55 3.09 2.82 -15.06
CA ALA A 55 2.06 3.86 -15.10
C ALA A 55 0.98 3.65 -14.03
N ASP A 56 0.52 2.42 -13.84
CA ASP A 56 -0.51 2.13 -12.83
C ASP A 56 0.05 2.31 -11.43
N MET A 57 1.26 1.84 -11.19
CA MET A 57 1.91 2.01 -9.89
C MET A 57 2.16 3.49 -9.59
N ALA A 58 2.51 4.28 -10.61
CA ALA A 58 2.71 5.72 -10.44
C ALA A 58 1.41 6.41 -10.00
N LYS A 59 0.28 6.06 -10.62
CA LYS A 59 -1.02 6.59 -10.22
C LYS A 59 -1.39 6.14 -8.81
N ALA A 60 -1.15 4.87 -8.49
CA ALA A 60 -1.43 4.34 -7.17
C ALA A 60 -0.61 5.05 -6.10
N ALA A 61 0.68 5.25 -6.34
CA ALA A 61 1.56 5.94 -5.41
C ALA A 61 1.12 7.40 -5.21
N GLN A 62 0.78 8.09 -6.30
CA GLN A 62 0.33 9.48 -6.23
C GLN A 62 -0.96 9.58 -5.43
N TRP A 63 -1.93 8.73 -5.73
CA TRP A 63 -3.21 8.74 -5.02
C TRP A 63 -3.02 8.43 -3.53
N CYS A 64 -2.23 7.42 -3.19
CA CYS A 64 -1.98 7.06 -1.79
C CYS A 64 -1.31 8.20 -1.02
N ALA A 65 -0.39 8.92 -1.66
CA ALA A 65 0.26 10.07 -1.04
C ALA A 65 -0.72 11.22 -0.82
N GLU A 66 -1.58 11.50 -1.80
CA GLU A 66 -2.59 12.55 -1.70
C GLU A 66 -3.59 12.29 -0.59
N GLN A 67 -3.97 11.02 -0.40
CA GLN A 67 -4.95 10.64 0.62
C GLN A 67 -4.33 10.48 2.01
N GLY A 68 -3.01 10.61 2.14
CA GLY A 68 -2.35 10.40 3.42
C GLY A 68 -2.27 8.94 3.83
N ILE A 69 -2.51 8.02 2.89
CA ILE A 69 -2.46 6.57 3.16
C ILE A 69 -1.02 6.09 3.26
N MET A 70 -0.16 6.59 2.36
CA MET A 70 1.27 6.30 2.36
C MET A 70 2.04 7.60 2.18
N GLU A 71 3.14 7.74 2.90
CA GLU A 71 3.98 8.94 2.78
C GLU A 71 5.01 8.74 1.67
N ALA A 72 5.20 9.79 0.84
CA ALA A 72 6.32 9.82 -0.09
C ALA A 72 7.62 10.10 0.66
N LYS A 73 8.74 9.66 0.10
CA LYS A 73 10.05 9.93 0.70
C LYS A 73 10.52 11.37 0.43
N SER A 74 10.10 11.92 -0.71
CA SER A 74 10.31 13.32 -1.06
C SER A 74 9.26 13.70 -2.10
N THR A 75 9.34 14.90 -2.67
CA THR A 75 8.37 15.37 -3.66
C THR A 75 8.39 14.54 -4.94
N ASP A 76 9.51 13.89 -5.27
CA ASP A 76 9.66 13.12 -6.49
C ASP A 76 10.11 11.67 -6.27
N THR A 77 10.16 11.21 -5.02
CA THR A 77 10.66 9.87 -4.68
C THR A 77 9.66 9.13 -3.79
N PHE A 78 9.20 7.99 -4.26
CA PHE A 78 8.27 7.14 -3.52
C PHE A 78 8.94 5.91 -2.93
N LYS A 79 10.02 5.44 -3.52
CA LYS A 79 10.74 4.21 -3.20
C LYS A 79 9.82 2.99 -3.32
N PRO A 80 9.35 2.68 -4.54
CA PRO A 80 8.39 1.58 -4.73
C PRO A 80 8.98 0.22 -4.36
N GLU A 81 10.30 0.05 -4.44
CA GLU A 81 10.96 -1.20 -4.08
C GLU A 81 11.35 -1.29 -2.61
N GLY A 82 11.06 -0.24 -1.83
CA GLY A 82 11.35 -0.23 -0.40
C GLY A 82 10.56 -1.32 0.31
N TRP A 83 11.25 -2.07 1.17
CA TRP A 83 10.63 -3.15 1.94
C TRP A 83 9.54 -2.60 2.86
N THR A 84 8.43 -3.32 2.95
CA THR A 84 7.36 -2.98 3.86
C THR A 84 7.05 -4.20 4.74
N PRO A 85 7.19 -4.08 6.07
CA PRO A 85 6.85 -5.19 6.96
C PRO A 85 5.34 -5.41 7.02
N LYS A 86 4.94 -6.61 7.43
CA LYS A 86 3.53 -6.99 7.46
C LYS A 86 2.68 -6.07 8.32
N PHE A 87 3.21 -5.59 9.45
CA PHE A 87 2.43 -4.68 10.29
C PHE A 87 2.18 -3.32 9.58
N ASN A 88 3.08 -2.86 8.73
CA ASN A 88 2.86 -1.66 7.92
C ASN A 88 1.76 -1.89 6.88
N VAL A 89 1.69 -3.09 6.32
CA VAL A 89 0.60 -3.44 5.40
C VAL A 89 -0.73 -3.35 6.12
N ILE A 90 -0.81 -3.88 7.33
CA ILE A 90 -2.01 -3.84 8.15
C ILE A 90 -2.41 -2.39 8.46
N GLU A 91 -1.47 -1.58 8.92
CA GLU A 91 -1.73 -0.17 9.23
C GLU A 91 -2.19 0.62 8.01
N THR A 92 -1.50 0.43 6.88
CA THR A 92 -1.82 1.11 5.64
C THR A 92 -3.21 0.72 5.14
N TRP A 93 -3.52 -0.56 5.17
CA TRP A 93 -4.83 -1.05 4.77
C TRP A 93 -5.94 -0.43 5.63
N ASN A 94 -5.71 -0.35 6.95
CA ASN A 94 -6.69 0.24 7.86
C ASN A 94 -6.86 1.75 7.66
N LYS A 95 -5.81 2.45 7.22
CA LYS A 95 -5.93 3.86 6.84
C LYS A 95 -6.78 4.04 5.57
N ALA A 96 -6.58 3.15 4.61
CA ALA A 96 -7.29 3.22 3.34
C ALA A 96 -8.76 2.79 3.48
N PHE A 97 -9.00 1.77 4.29
CA PHE A 97 -10.32 1.17 4.46
C PHE A 97 -10.65 1.05 5.95
N PRO A 98 -10.89 2.18 6.63
CA PRO A 98 -11.18 2.13 8.06
C PRO A 98 -12.47 1.37 8.32
N LYS A 99 -12.44 0.51 9.34
CA LYS A 99 -13.64 -0.21 9.72
C LYS A 99 -14.60 0.74 10.40
N ALA A 100 -15.87 0.62 10.05
CA ALA A 100 -16.90 1.36 10.75
C ALA A 100 -16.94 0.87 12.20
N ALA A 101 -16.87 1.81 13.12
CA ALA A 101 -16.90 1.50 14.54
C ALA A 101 -18.30 1.01 14.95
#